data_a4c100bdbd309947cbf47777f51a25db
#
_entry.id   a4c100bdbd309947cbf47777f51a25db
#
_cell.length_a   1.000
_cell.length_b   1.000
_cell.length_c   1.000
_cell.angle_alpha   90.00
_cell.angle_beta   90.00
_cell.angle_gamma   90.00
#
_symmetry.space_group_name_H-M   'P 1'
#
loop_
_entity.id
_entity.type
_entity.pdbx_description
1 polymer ?
#
loop_
_entity_poly.entity_id
_entity_poly.type
_entity_poly.pdbx_seq_one_letter_code
_entity_poly.pdbx_strand_id
1 'polypeptide(L)'
;GYHIGKWSWDYPGSEKKPHGATTENAKAYIDFAAQNGIEGVLVEGWNTYLDSASAQKFPENYPHGLRDYTKAFPDYDLYEVARYAKEKGIQLIVHNETMGAVKNYEQQLEKAFQLYQSLDIHYVKTGYAWYIENKEHFHHDQWMQKHYAKVMQLAAKYKINIIAHESNKDSGLRRRFPNMMSREAL
;
A
#
# COMPACT_ATOMS: atom_id res chain seq x y z
N GLY A 1 -13.43 -2.99 -1.72
CA GLY A 1 -12.41 -2.73 -0.75
C GLY A 1 -12.94 -2.02 0.46
N TYR A 2 -12.72 -2.58 1.63
CA TYR A 2 -13.07 -1.94 2.90
C TYR A 2 -11.82 -1.28 3.49
N HIS A 3 -11.93 -0.01 3.86
CA HIS A 3 -10.96 0.65 4.71
C HIS A 3 -11.03 0.05 6.11
N ILE A 4 -10.11 -0.81 6.44
CA ILE A 4 -9.85 -1.12 7.83
C ILE A 4 -8.88 -0.07 8.34
N GLY A 5 -9.39 1.02 8.78
CA GLY A 5 -8.55 2.03 9.36
C GLY A 5 -9.17 3.38 9.15
N LYS A 6 -9.28 4.08 10.22
CA LYS A 6 -9.28 5.51 10.10
C LYS A 6 -7.93 5.88 9.58
N TRP A 7 -7.92 6.74 8.59
CA TRP A 7 -6.73 7.42 8.19
C TRP A 7 -6.03 7.88 9.45
N SER A 8 -4.90 7.29 9.77
CA SER A 8 -4.05 7.73 10.88
C SER A 8 -3.32 9.03 10.50
N TRP A 9 -3.96 9.79 9.63
CA TRP A 9 -3.46 11.08 9.24
C TRP A 9 -3.76 12.04 10.36
N ASP A 10 -2.78 12.76 10.72
CA ASP A 10 -2.76 13.77 11.72
C ASP A 10 -3.66 14.97 11.35
N TYR A 11 -4.96 14.74 11.36
CA TYR A 11 -5.85 15.88 11.51
C TYR A 11 -6.19 16.05 13.00
N PRO A 12 -6.42 17.27 13.45
CA PRO A 12 -6.71 17.55 14.86
C PRO A 12 -7.80 16.63 15.42
N GLY A 13 -7.46 15.86 16.46
CA GLY A 13 -8.36 14.89 17.09
C GLY A 13 -8.19 13.42 16.62
N SER A 14 -7.28 13.14 15.71
CA SER A 14 -6.98 11.77 15.28
C SER A 14 -6.25 10.96 16.35
N GLU A 15 -5.46 11.63 17.19
CA GLU A 15 -4.63 11.00 18.23
C GLU A 15 -5.43 10.24 19.30
N LYS A 16 -6.73 10.55 19.42
CA LYS A 16 -7.62 9.92 20.40
C LYS A 16 -8.41 8.74 19.85
N LYS A 17 -8.24 8.40 18.58
CA LYS A 17 -8.99 7.32 17.96
C LYS A 17 -8.11 6.09 17.81
N PRO A 18 -8.59 4.90 18.20
CA PRO A 18 -7.80 3.69 18.05
C PRO A 18 -7.45 3.46 16.58
N HIS A 19 -6.22 2.99 16.34
CA HIS A 19 -5.77 2.53 15.03
C HIS A 19 -6.68 1.39 14.54
N GLY A 20 -7.17 1.49 13.31
CA GLY A 20 -8.16 0.53 12.81
C GLY A 20 -7.55 -0.67 12.08
N ALA A 21 -6.31 -0.55 11.56
CA ALA A 21 -5.59 -1.63 10.89
C ALA A 21 -4.89 -2.52 11.93
N THR A 22 -5.67 -3.25 12.71
CA THR A 22 -5.17 -4.21 13.72
C THR A 22 -5.31 -5.64 13.21
N THR A 23 -4.53 -6.55 13.78
CA THR A 23 -4.64 -8.00 13.49
C THR A 23 -6.04 -8.51 13.73
N GLU A 24 -6.68 -8.11 14.84
CA GLU A 24 -8.04 -8.52 15.21
C GLU A 24 -9.07 -8.05 14.16
N ASN A 25 -9.05 -6.78 13.83
CA ASN A 25 -9.98 -6.24 12.83
C ASN A 25 -9.77 -6.88 11.45
N ALA A 26 -8.51 -7.06 11.03
CA ALA A 26 -8.21 -7.72 9.77
C ALA A 26 -8.80 -9.14 9.71
N LYS A 27 -8.65 -9.93 10.77
CA LYS A 27 -9.24 -11.27 10.86
C LYS A 27 -10.77 -11.23 10.81
N ALA A 28 -11.41 -10.29 11.50
CA ALA A 28 -12.87 -10.14 11.45
C ALA A 28 -13.37 -9.83 10.02
N TYR A 29 -12.67 -8.97 9.27
CA TYR A 29 -13.00 -8.70 7.86
C TYR A 29 -12.72 -9.89 6.94
N ILE A 30 -11.66 -10.66 7.21
CA ILE A 30 -11.36 -11.89 6.47
C ILE A 30 -12.47 -12.93 6.69
N ASP A 31 -12.93 -13.10 7.93
CA ASP A 31 -14.05 -14.00 8.24
C ASP A 31 -15.34 -13.56 7.53
N PHE A 32 -15.63 -12.26 7.58
CA PHE A 32 -16.78 -11.71 6.86
C PHE A 32 -16.68 -11.95 5.35
N ALA A 33 -15.50 -11.72 4.77
CA ALA A 33 -15.26 -11.95 3.35
C ALA A 33 -15.50 -13.43 2.98
N ALA A 34 -14.94 -14.35 3.75
CA ALA A 34 -15.10 -15.79 3.53
C ALA A 34 -16.56 -16.24 3.61
N GLN A 35 -17.33 -15.71 4.56
CA GLN A 35 -18.76 -16.03 4.74
C GLN A 35 -19.64 -15.47 3.63
N ASN A 36 -19.22 -14.41 2.95
CA ASN A 36 -20.03 -13.69 1.97
C ASN A 36 -19.53 -13.82 0.53
N GLY A 37 -18.60 -14.73 0.25
CA GLY A 37 -18.08 -14.96 -1.10
C GLY A 37 -17.27 -13.79 -1.66
N ILE A 38 -16.64 -12.99 -0.81
CA ILE A 38 -15.72 -11.91 -1.19
C ILE A 38 -14.31 -12.48 -1.27
N GLU A 39 -13.65 -12.29 -2.40
CA GLU A 39 -12.37 -12.95 -2.70
C GLU A 39 -11.16 -12.30 -2.05
N GLY A 40 -11.22 -11.02 -1.68
CA GLY A 40 -10.07 -10.31 -1.13
C GLY A 40 -10.41 -9.23 -0.11
N VAL A 41 -9.47 -8.96 0.79
CA VAL A 41 -9.56 -7.91 1.81
C VAL A 41 -8.36 -6.99 1.68
N LEU A 42 -8.62 -5.71 1.50
CA LEU A 42 -7.61 -4.66 1.49
C LEU A 42 -7.43 -4.08 2.89
N VAL A 43 -6.19 -4.04 3.36
CA VAL A 43 -5.82 -3.37 4.62
C VAL A 43 -4.99 -2.13 4.33
N GLU A 44 -5.53 -0.95 4.61
CA GLU A 44 -4.82 0.32 4.53
C GLU A 44 -4.28 0.73 5.90
N GLY A 45 -3.17 1.45 5.92
CA GLY A 45 -2.57 1.95 7.16
C GLY A 45 -1.92 0.87 8.03
N TRP A 46 -1.58 -0.27 7.48
CA TRP A 46 -0.97 -1.39 8.20
C TRP A 46 0.49 -1.15 8.56
N ASN A 47 1.19 -0.36 7.75
CA ASN A 47 2.65 -0.19 7.82
C ASN A 47 3.06 1.11 8.53
N THR A 48 4.15 1.02 9.28
CA THR A 48 4.70 2.11 10.08
C THR A 48 5.56 3.07 9.24
N TYR A 49 6.23 3.98 9.91
CA TYR A 49 7.17 4.93 9.30
C TYR A 49 8.60 4.37 9.34
N LEU A 50 9.46 4.81 8.43
CA LEU A 50 10.89 4.42 8.38
C LEU A 50 11.62 4.70 9.67
N ASP A 51 11.32 5.83 10.27
CA ASP A 51 11.86 6.20 11.57
C ASP A 51 10.72 6.36 12.58
N SER A 52 10.51 5.30 13.36
CA SER A 52 9.50 5.29 14.40
C SER A 52 9.79 6.22 15.57
N ALA A 53 11.04 6.63 15.76
CA ALA A 53 11.43 7.59 16.79
C ALA A 53 11.14 9.03 16.33
N SER A 54 11.19 9.31 15.04
CA SER A 54 10.85 10.60 14.44
C SER A 54 9.45 10.67 13.85
N ALA A 55 8.61 9.68 14.09
CA ALA A 55 7.21 9.66 13.61
C ALA A 55 6.39 10.91 14.03
N GLN A 56 6.91 11.71 14.95
CA GLN A 56 6.35 13.01 15.36
C GLN A 56 7.02 14.20 14.66
N LYS A 57 8.10 14.00 13.90
CA LYS A 57 8.81 15.06 13.17
C LYS A 57 9.06 14.58 11.75
N PHE A 58 8.06 14.70 10.92
CA PHE A 58 8.21 14.41 9.50
C PHE A 58 9.19 15.39 8.83
N PRO A 59 10.00 14.92 7.87
CA PRO A 59 10.82 15.81 7.08
C PRO A 59 9.99 16.93 6.46
N GLU A 60 10.50 18.17 6.43
CA GLU A 60 9.77 19.31 5.89
C GLU A 60 9.22 19.07 4.48
N ASN A 61 9.98 18.35 3.66
CA ASN A 61 9.60 17.98 2.30
C ASN A 61 8.58 16.84 2.22
N TYR A 62 8.33 16.12 3.33
CA TYR A 62 7.40 15.00 3.38
C TYR A 62 6.50 15.12 4.62
N PRO A 63 5.54 16.03 4.60
CA PRO A 63 4.71 16.37 5.77
C PRO A 63 3.83 15.21 6.26
N HIS A 64 3.73 14.14 5.48
CA HIS A 64 3.01 12.91 5.83
C HIS A 64 3.93 11.75 6.22
N GLY A 65 5.23 12.03 6.40
CA GLY A 65 6.25 11.05 6.76
C GLY A 65 6.66 10.11 5.65
N LEU A 66 7.76 9.41 5.89
CA LEU A 66 8.26 8.37 5.00
C LEU A 66 7.84 7.00 5.53
N ARG A 67 7.13 6.23 4.72
CA ARG A 67 6.63 4.90 5.10
C ARG A 67 7.70 3.83 5.01
N ASP A 68 7.63 2.84 5.90
CA ASP A 68 8.36 1.58 5.79
C ASP A 68 7.40 0.52 5.21
N TYR A 69 7.71 0.02 4.01
CA TYR A 69 6.87 -0.95 3.31
C TYR A 69 7.17 -2.40 3.70
N THR A 70 8.01 -2.60 4.70
CA THR A 70 8.39 -3.93 5.20
C THR A 70 8.05 -4.13 6.67
N LYS A 71 7.58 -3.08 7.36
CA LYS A 71 7.33 -3.11 8.79
C LYS A 71 5.91 -2.65 9.14
N ALA A 72 5.20 -3.50 9.84
CA ALA A 72 3.86 -3.20 10.34
C ALA A 72 3.88 -2.36 11.61
N PHE A 73 2.75 -1.71 11.92
CA PHE A 73 2.51 -1.17 13.26
C PHE A 73 2.49 -2.30 14.31
N PRO A 74 2.79 -2.00 15.58
CA PRO A 74 2.87 -3.04 16.64
C PRO A 74 1.58 -3.84 16.88
N ASP A 75 0.42 -3.27 16.54
CA ASP A 75 -0.90 -3.87 16.67
C ASP A 75 -1.36 -4.63 15.40
N TYR A 76 -0.50 -4.71 14.37
CA TYR A 76 -0.75 -5.43 13.14
C TYR A 76 0.35 -6.45 12.84
N ASP A 77 0.03 -7.73 13.00
CA ASP A 77 0.92 -8.82 12.62
C ASP A 77 0.67 -9.25 11.17
N LEU A 78 1.49 -8.72 10.25
CA LEU A 78 1.37 -9.02 8.81
C LEU A 78 1.50 -10.52 8.51
N TYR A 79 2.38 -11.23 9.23
CA TYR A 79 2.60 -12.66 9.03
C TYR A 79 1.38 -13.48 9.42
N GLU A 80 0.82 -13.16 10.57
CA GLU A 80 -0.38 -13.83 11.07
C GLU A 80 -1.61 -13.51 10.21
N VAL A 81 -1.79 -12.26 9.78
CA VAL A 81 -2.92 -11.88 8.91
C VAL A 81 -2.81 -12.56 7.55
N ALA A 82 -1.61 -12.61 6.95
CA ALA A 82 -1.39 -13.30 5.68
C ALA A 82 -1.67 -14.81 5.79
N ARG A 83 -1.15 -15.46 6.85
CA ARG A 83 -1.43 -16.86 7.13
C ARG A 83 -2.93 -17.13 7.26
N TYR A 84 -3.62 -16.31 8.05
CA TYR A 84 -5.05 -16.43 8.30
C TYR A 84 -5.90 -16.23 7.05
N ALA A 85 -5.58 -15.21 6.26
CA ALA A 85 -6.24 -14.97 4.97
C ALA A 85 -6.12 -16.19 4.04
N LYS A 86 -4.91 -16.75 3.93
CA LYS A 86 -4.65 -17.94 3.14
C LYS A 86 -5.46 -19.15 3.62
N GLU A 87 -5.54 -19.39 4.94
CA GLU A 87 -6.34 -20.47 5.52
C GLU A 87 -7.83 -20.34 5.21
N LYS A 88 -8.33 -19.11 5.12
CA LYS A 88 -9.73 -18.82 4.79
C LYS A 88 -9.99 -18.74 3.27
N GLY A 89 -8.97 -18.90 2.44
CA GLY A 89 -9.09 -18.77 0.99
C GLY A 89 -9.31 -17.35 0.50
N ILE A 90 -8.93 -16.34 1.30
CA ILE A 90 -9.09 -14.91 1.02
C ILE A 90 -7.76 -14.30 0.61
N GLN A 91 -7.76 -13.51 -0.47
CA GLN A 91 -6.59 -12.75 -0.89
C GLN A 91 -6.36 -11.55 0.02
N LEU A 92 -5.19 -11.47 0.66
CA LEU A 92 -4.79 -10.26 1.36
C LEU A 92 -4.24 -9.25 0.34
N ILE A 93 -4.78 -8.04 0.37
CA ILE A 93 -4.31 -6.92 -0.45
C ILE A 93 -3.63 -5.93 0.48
N VAL A 94 -2.33 -5.73 0.33
CA VAL A 94 -1.59 -4.74 1.12
C VAL A 94 -1.61 -3.38 0.42
N HIS A 95 -1.59 -2.31 1.20
CA HIS A 95 -1.58 -0.94 0.70
C HIS A 95 -0.21 -0.30 0.89
N ASN A 96 0.36 0.18 -0.19
CA ASN A 96 1.61 0.94 -0.21
C ASN A 96 1.31 2.40 -0.60
N GLU A 97 0.82 3.18 0.36
CA GLU A 97 0.61 4.62 0.16
C GLU A 97 1.94 5.38 0.24
N THR A 98 2.28 6.09 -0.82
CA THR A 98 3.54 6.84 -0.89
C THR A 98 3.44 8.26 -0.34
N MET A 99 2.24 8.84 -0.34
CA MET A 99 2.04 10.27 -0.05
C MET A 99 2.95 11.17 -0.88
N GLY A 100 3.22 10.78 -2.11
CA GLY A 100 4.12 11.48 -3.01
C GLY A 100 5.62 11.25 -2.78
N ALA A 101 6.02 10.50 -1.74
CA ALA A 101 7.42 10.16 -1.47
C ALA A 101 7.87 8.95 -2.33
N VAL A 102 7.89 9.13 -3.62
CA VAL A 102 8.13 8.07 -4.61
C VAL A 102 9.56 7.54 -4.56
N LYS A 103 10.56 8.41 -4.33
CA LYS A 103 11.97 7.99 -4.17
C LYS A 103 12.12 7.06 -2.98
N ASN A 104 11.44 7.33 -1.86
CA ASN A 104 11.40 6.45 -0.70
C ASN A 104 10.79 5.09 -1.04
N TYR A 105 9.70 5.06 -1.79
CA TYR A 105 9.07 3.83 -2.22
C TYR A 105 10.00 3.01 -3.12
N GLU A 106 10.62 3.65 -4.12
CA GLU A 106 11.54 2.96 -5.04
C GLU A 106 12.75 2.31 -4.36
N GLN A 107 13.26 2.92 -3.29
CA GLN A 107 14.39 2.37 -2.53
C GLN A 107 14.01 1.07 -1.80
N GLN A 108 12.75 0.90 -1.44
CA GLN A 108 12.25 -0.23 -0.67
C GLN A 108 11.50 -1.27 -1.53
N LEU A 109 11.16 -0.92 -2.76
CA LEU A 109 10.22 -1.65 -3.61
C LEU A 109 10.56 -3.13 -3.75
N GLU A 110 11.83 -3.44 -3.99
CA GLU A 110 12.25 -4.83 -4.16
C GLU A 110 12.16 -5.63 -2.85
N LYS A 111 12.58 -5.07 -1.72
CA LYS A 111 12.45 -5.71 -0.41
C LYS A 111 10.99 -5.93 -0.03
N ALA A 112 10.14 -4.94 -0.30
CA ALA A 112 8.71 -5.04 -0.02
C ALA A 112 8.08 -6.18 -0.83
N PHE A 113 8.36 -6.26 -2.13
CA PHE A 113 7.80 -7.30 -2.99
C PHE A 113 8.36 -8.70 -2.68
N GLN A 114 9.63 -8.80 -2.28
CA GLN A 114 10.19 -10.06 -1.77
C GLN A 114 9.45 -10.52 -0.50
N LEU A 115 9.22 -9.62 0.45
CA LEU A 115 8.45 -9.92 1.65
C LEU A 115 7.04 -10.40 1.30
N TYR A 116 6.32 -9.65 0.47
CA TYR A 116 4.95 -10.01 0.11
C TYR A 116 4.88 -11.37 -0.60
N GLN A 117 5.78 -11.62 -1.55
CA GLN A 117 5.86 -12.93 -2.20
C GLN A 117 6.13 -14.06 -1.19
N SER A 118 7.02 -13.85 -0.22
CA SER A 118 7.32 -14.85 0.81
C SER A 118 6.12 -15.19 1.71
N LEU A 119 5.16 -14.27 1.81
CA LEU A 119 3.92 -14.41 2.56
C LEU A 119 2.72 -14.84 1.69
N ASP A 120 2.97 -15.18 0.42
CA ASP A 120 1.92 -15.54 -0.55
C ASP A 120 0.91 -14.41 -0.81
N ILE A 121 1.36 -13.17 -0.67
CA ILE A 121 0.57 -11.96 -0.96
C ILE A 121 0.82 -11.57 -2.41
N HIS A 122 -0.24 -11.60 -3.22
CA HIS A 122 -0.18 -11.40 -4.67
C HIS A 122 -0.87 -10.12 -5.15
N TYR A 123 -1.37 -9.30 -4.23
CA TYR A 123 -2.08 -8.07 -4.57
C TYR A 123 -1.57 -6.90 -3.73
N VAL A 124 -1.21 -5.83 -4.41
CA VAL A 124 -0.74 -4.58 -3.79
C VAL A 124 -1.53 -3.42 -4.36
N LYS A 125 -2.16 -2.64 -3.49
CA LYS A 125 -2.65 -1.32 -3.83
C LYS A 125 -1.51 -0.33 -3.66
N THR A 126 -1.14 0.39 -4.71
CA THR A 126 -0.21 1.53 -4.63
C THR A 126 -0.99 2.83 -4.58
N GLY A 127 -0.57 3.76 -3.74
CA GLY A 127 -1.18 5.08 -3.63
C GLY A 127 -0.14 6.18 -3.85
N TYR A 128 -0.57 7.27 -4.48
CA TYR A 128 0.26 8.43 -4.79
C TYR A 128 -0.46 9.72 -4.41
N ALA A 129 -1.23 9.68 -3.34
CA ALA A 129 -1.85 10.87 -2.79
C ALA A 129 -0.79 11.94 -2.49
N TRP A 130 -1.20 13.21 -2.51
CA TRP A 130 -0.32 14.34 -2.27
C TRP A 130 0.60 14.73 -3.46
N TYR A 131 1.43 15.73 -3.24
CA TYR A 131 2.37 16.25 -4.24
C TYR A 131 3.57 15.31 -4.42
N ILE A 132 3.87 14.95 -5.66
CA ILE A 132 5.00 14.08 -5.97
C ILE A 132 6.31 14.81 -5.69
N GLU A 133 7.16 14.17 -4.86
CA GLU A 133 8.48 14.68 -4.47
C GLU A 133 8.44 16.18 -4.11
N ASN A 134 7.46 16.56 -3.27
CA ASN A 134 7.26 17.95 -2.85
C ASN A 134 7.13 18.95 -4.02
N LYS A 135 6.36 18.59 -5.05
CA LYS A 135 6.11 19.37 -6.29
C LYS A 135 7.27 19.39 -7.29
N GLU A 136 8.31 18.60 -7.12
CA GLU A 136 9.34 18.43 -8.15
C GLU A 136 8.79 17.74 -9.40
N HIS A 137 7.77 16.89 -9.23
CA HIS A 137 7.15 16.11 -10.29
C HIS A 137 5.62 16.17 -10.24
N PHE A 138 5.01 15.73 -11.32
CA PHE A 138 3.55 15.60 -11.44
C PHE A 138 3.16 14.14 -11.77
N HIS A 139 1.99 13.71 -11.33
CA HIS A 139 1.48 12.34 -11.55
C HIS A 139 1.51 11.89 -13.01
N HIS A 140 1.45 12.83 -13.95
CA HIS A 140 1.40 12.55 -15.39
C HIS A 140 2.69 12.88 -16.14
N ASP A 141 3.75 13.32 -15.45
CA ASP A 141 5.01 13.65 -16.10
C ASP A 141 5.79 12.40 -16.52
N GLN A 142 6.85 12.62 -17.33
CA GLN A 142 7.67 11.54 -17.87
C GLN A 142 8.42 10.76 -16.78
N TRP A 143 8.76 11.42 -15.67
CA TRP A 143 9.45 10.78 -14.56
C TRP A 143 8.53 9.76 -13.87
N MET A 144 7.28 10.15 -13.59
CA MET A 144 6.27 9.24 -13.02
C MET A 144 5.88 8.12 -13.99
N GLN A 145 5.84 8.36 -15.30
CA GLN A 145 5.59 7.27 -16.27
C GLN A 145 6.67 6.19 -16.18
N LYS A 146 7.95 6.56 -15.99
CA LYS A 146 9.04 5.60 -15.76
C LYS A 146 8.87 4.86 -14.44
N HIS A 147 8.46 5.57 -13.40
CA HIS A 147 8.17 4.98 -12.09
C HIS A 147 7.08 3.91 -12.19
N TYR A 148 5.92 4.24 -12.78
CA TYR A 148 4.84 3.26 -12.94
C TYR A 148 5.28 2.02 -13.73
N ALA A 149 6.02 2.20 -14.81
CA ALA A 149 6.55 1.08 -15.58
C ALA A 149 7.52 0.21 -14.74
N LYS A 150 8.39 0.82 -13.94
CA LYS A 150 9.30 0.13 -13.02
C LYS A 150 8.55 -0.69 -11.98
N VAL A 151 7.51 -0.11 -11.36
CA VAL A 151 6.65 -0.82 -10.39
C VAL A 151 6.02 -2.05 -11.04
N MET A 152 5.43 -1.90 -12.24
CA MET A 152 4.78 -3.02 -12.94
C MET A 152 5.76 -4.13 -13.31
N GLN A 153 6.96 -3.77 -13.81
CA GLN A 153 8.00 -4.75 -14.15
C GLN A 153 8.44 -5.55 -12.92
N LEU A 154 8.70 -4.84 -11.82
CA LEU A 154 9.17 -5.48 -10.61
C LEU A 154 8.07 -6.33 -9.97
N ALA A 155 6.84 -5.82 -9.93
CA ALA A 155 5.68 -6.57 -9.46
C ALA A 155 5.48 -7.88 -10.24
N ALA A 156 5.62 -7.85 -11.57
CA ALA A 156 5.55 -9.04 -12.41
C ALA A 156 6.63 -10.07 -12.04
N LYS A 157 7.87 -9.63 -11.76
CA LYS A 157 8.97 -10.50 -11.30
C LYS A 157 8.59 -11.28 -10.04
N TYR A 158 7.86 -10.64 -9.13
CA TYR A 158 7.43 -11.22 -7.85
C TYR A 158 5.99 -11.79 -7.88
N LYS A 159 5.38 -11.91 -9.06
CA LYS A 159 4.00 -12.42 -9.25
C LYS A 159 2.97 -11.63 -8.46
N ILE A 160 3.12 -10.32 -8.44
CA ILE A 160 2.24 -9.37 -7.75
C ILE A 160 1.41 -8.61 -8.78
N ASN A 161 0.12 -8.52 -8.51
CA ASN A 161 -0.84 -7.70 -9.22
C ASN A 161 -0.96 -6.33 -8.54
N ILE A 162 -1.06 -5.28 -9.33
CA ILE A 162 -1.11 -3.91 -8.85
C ILE A 162 -2.48 -3.28 -9.09
N ILE A 163 -3.00 -2.66 -8.04
CA ILE A 163 -4.15 -1.78 -8.05
C ILE A 163 -3.61 -0.38 -7.84
N ALA A 164 -3.53 0.43 -8.89
CA ALA A 164 -2.88 1.75 -8.83
C ALA A 164 -3.89 2.85 -8.54
N HIS A 165 -3.70 3.58 -7.44
CA HIS A 165 -4.49 4.76 -7.07
C HIS A 165 -3.72 6.05 -7.28
N GLU A 166 -4.43 7.16 -7.56
CA GLU A 166 -3.88 8.47 -7.89
C GLU A 166 -2.75 8.38 -8.93
N SER A 167 -2.89 7.47 -9.88
CA SER A 167 -1.88 7.23 -10.91
C SER A 167 -2.15 8.06 -12.17
N ASN A 168 -1.39 7.82 -13.20
CA ASN A 168 -1.56 8.48 -14.49
C ASN A 168 -2.85 8.07 -15.21
N LYS A 169 -3.25 8.87 -16.20
CA LYS A 169 -4.26 8.47 -17.20
C LYS A 169 -3.78 7.28 -18.03
N ASP A 170 -4.71 6.56 -18.65
CA ASP A 170 -4.38 5.35 -19.40
C ASP A 170 -3.47 5.62 -20.59
N SER A 171 -2.27 5.11 -20.50
CA SER A 171 -1.23 5.19 -21.56
C SER A 171 -1.06 3.86 -22.30
N GLY A 172 -1.95 2.89 -22.10
CA GLY A 172 -1.81 1.55 -22.66
C GLY A 172 -0.88 0.64 -21.86
N LEU A 173 -0.41 1.06 -20.69
CA LEU A 173 0.49 0.30 -19.83
C LEU A 173 -0.08 -1.08 -19.46
N ARG A 174 -1.39 -1.19 -19.26
CA ARG A 174 -2.10 -2.46 -18.98
C ARG A 174 -1.99 -3.49 -20.10
N ARG A 175 -1.81 -3.07 -21.35
CA ARG A 175 -1.61 -4.00 -22.47
C ARG A 175 -0.24 -4.65 -22.43
N ARG A 176 0.76 -3.92 -21.92
CA ARG A 176 2.12 -4.40 -21.75
C ARG A 176 2.30 -5.20 -20.46
N PHE A 177 1.61 -4.79 -19.40
CA PHE A 177 1.72 -5.36 -18.05
C PHE A 177 0.34 -5.83 -17.58
N PRO A 178 -0.02 -7.10 -17.83
CA PRO A 178 -1.34 -7.63 -17.46
C PRO A 178 -1.54 -7.72 -15.94
N ASN A 179 -0.47 -7.62 -15.16
CA ASN A 179 -0.53 -7.53 -13.70
C ASN A 179 -0.96 -6.14 -13.19
N MET A 180 -1.20 -5.18 -14.06
CA MET A 180 -1.90 -3.92 -13.72
C MET A 180 -3.40 -4.16 -13.79
N MET A 181 -4.00 -4.52 -12.64
CA MET A 181 -5.40 -4.95 -12.57
C MET A 181 -6.38 -3.80 -12.77
N SER A 182 -6.16 -2.72 -12.06
CA SER A 182 -6.99 -1.53 -12.11
C SER A 182 -6.18 -0.29 -11.77
N ARG A 183 -6.79 0.85 -12.01
CA ARG A 183 -6.28 2.14 -11.56
C ARG A 183 -7.44 3.08 -11.28
N GLU A 184 -7.22 3.94 -10.33
CA GLU A 184 -8.03 5.11 -10.09
C GLU A 184 -7.23 6.32 -10.61
N ALA A 185 -7.80 7.04 -11.56
CA ALA A 185 -7.21 8.30 -12.03
C ALA A 185 -7.77 9.46 -11.20
N LEU A 186 -6.94 10.47 -11.00
CA LEU A 186 -7.37 11.77 -10.48
C LEU A 186 -8.08 12.58 -11.57
#